data_2d9148aaa3664d9e3d7b161a5ed25154
#
_entry.id   2d9148aaa3664d9e3d7b161a5ed25154
#
_cell.length_a   1.000
_cell.length_b   1.000
_cell.length_c   1.000
_cell.angle_alpha   90.00
_cell.angle_beta   90.00
_cell.angle_gamma   90.00
#
_symmetry.space_group_name_H-M   'P 1'
#
loop_
_entity.id
_entity.type
_entity.pdbx_description
1 polymer ?
#
loop_
_entity_poly.entity_id
_entity_poly.type
_entity_poly.pdbx_seq_one_letter_code
_entity_poly.pdbx_strand_id
1 'polypeptide(L)'
;MKNVMIVEDQKMIRSILEGYIDRAADFLLAASVEGAERACEICEEKKIHLILMDVQTAHRENGLAAVKKIKEIYPDIRIVVVTSLVDAGILEQAKSSGADSLWYKDTDETTLMQVI
;
A
#
# COMPACT_ATOMS: atom_id res chain seq x y z
N MET A 1 17.10 5.63 4.63
CA MET A 1 15.79 5.05 4.96
C MET A 1 14.84 5.14 3.78
N LYS A 2 13.98 4.17 3.64
CA LYS A 2 12.95 4.17 2.60
C LYS A 2 11.68 4.83 3.13
N ASN A 3 11.13 5.76 2.37
CA ASN A 3 9.90 6.45 2.71
C ASN A 3 8.69 5.59 2.34
N VAL A 4 7.81 5.36 3.30
CA VAL A 4 6.64 4.51 3.14
C VAL A 4 5.37 5.34 3.20
N MET A 5 4.44 5.06 2.30
CA MET A 5 3.08 5.58 2.37
C MET A 5 2.10 4.44 2.62
N ILE A 6 1.18 4.65 3.55
CA ILE A 6 0.10 3.72 3.84
C ILE A 6 -1.21 4.33 3.31
N VAL A 7 -1.98 3.53 2.55
CA VAL A 7 -3.29 3.92 2.03
C VAL A 7 -4.31 2.92 2.52
N GLU A 8 -5.08 3.29 3.54
CA GLU A 8 -6.04 2.41 4.21
C GLU A 8 -7.12 3.26 4.88
N ASP A 9 -8.40 2.99 4.59
CA ASP A 9 -9.49 3.79 5.15
C ASP A 9 -9.94 3.34 6.54
N GLN A 10 -9.71 2.06 6.91
CA GLN A 10 -10.05 1.57 8.24
C GLN A 10 -9.00 2.04 9.25
N LYS A 11 -9.41 2.90 10.16
CA LYS A 11 -8.49 3.51 11.13
C LYS A 11 -7.72 2.48 11.95
N MET A 12 -8.38 1.41 12.40
CA MET A 12 -7.74 0.37 13.20
C MET A 12 -6.62 -0.33 12.41
N ILE A 13 -6.90 -0.73 11.19
CA ILE A 13 -5.91 -1.39 10.33
C ILE A 13 -4.77 -0.43 9.99
N ARG A 14 -5.11 0.83 9.66
CA ARG A 14 -4.10 1.84 9.36
C ARG A 14 -3.14 2.04 10.53
N SER A 15 -3.67 2.10 11.75
CA SER A 15 -2.85 2.25 12.96
C SER A 15 -1.93 1.05 13.18
N ILE A 16 -2.40 -0.16 12.91
CA ILE A 16 -1.58 -1.37 13.01
C ILE A 16 -0.43 -1.31 12.02
N LEU A 17 -0.71 -0.96 10.77
CA LEU A 17 0.32 -0.85 9.73
C LEU A 17 1.34 0.25 10.05
N GLU A 18 0.87 1.39 10.57
CA GLU A 18 1.74 2.47 11.03
C GLU A 18 2.71 1.98 12.09
N GLY A 19 2.21 1.19 13.05
CA GLY A 19 3.04 0.61 14.10
C GLY A 19 4.09 -0.35 13.55
N TYR A 20 3.73 -1.17 12.58
CA TYR A 20 4.68 -2.08 11.93
C TYR A 20 5.82 -1.32 11.26
N ILE A 21 5.51 -0.25 10.55
CA ILE A 21 6.53 0.55 9.86
C ILE A 21 7.40 1.32 10.86
N ASP A 22 6.80 1.85 11.92
CA ASP A 22 7.56 2.57 12.97
C ASP A 22 8.60 1.69 13.65
N ARG A 23 8.31 0.39 13.78
CA ARG A 23 9.25 -0.56 14.37
C ARG A 23 10.29 -1.11 13.40
N ALA A 24 10.13 -0.84 12.13
CA ALA A 24 11.05 -1.34 11.10
C ALA A 24 12.20 -0.34 10.90
N ALA A 25 13.43 -0.79 11.16
CA ALA A 25 14.60 0.09 11.25
C ALA A 25 14.94 0.82 9.95
N ASP A 26 14.62 0.21 8.80
CA ASP A 26 15.01 0.73 7.50
C ASP A 26 13.94 1.58 6.83
N PHE A 27 12.82 1.83 7.50
CA PHE A 27 11.66 2.50 6.94
C PHE A 27 11.26 3.73 7.75
N LEU A 28 10.79 4.75 7.03
CA LEU A 28 10.25 5.97 7.61
C LEU A 28 8.82 6.15 7.10
N LEU A 29 7.86 6.32 8.01
CA LEU A 29 6.48 6.59 7.63
C LEU A 29 6.40 8.04 7.11
N ALA A 30 6.29 8.19 5.81
CA ALA A 30 6.25 9.51 5.17
C ALA A 30 4.82 10.03 5.01
N ALA A 31 3.84 9.13 4.87
CA ALA A 31 2.43 9.51 4.73
C ALA A 31 1.54 8.34 5.11
N SER A 32 0.36 8.67 5.65
CA SER A 32 -0.67 7.70 5.99
C SER A 32 -2.01 8.35 5.65
N VAL A 33 -2.72 7.81 4.66
CA VAL A 33 -3.91 8.43 4.10
C VAL A 33 -5.04 7.41 3.95
N GLU A 34 -6.26 7.91 3.78
CA GLU A 34 -7.46 7.09 3.70
C GLU A 34 -7.84 6.72 2.28
N GLY A 35 -7.53 7.57 1.31
CA GLY A 35 -8.02 7.44 -0.05
C GLY A 35 -6.94 7.29 -1.11
N ALA A 36 -7.24 6.48 -2.12
CA ALA A 36 -6.32 6.18 -3.20
C ALA A 36 -5.99 7.42 -4.05
N GLU A 37 -6.93 8.33 -4.23
CA GLU A 37 -6.68 9.56 -4.99
C GLU A 37 -5.66 10.45 -4.30
N ARG A 38 -5.74 10.56 -2.97
CA ARG A 38 -4.76 11.32 -2.20
C ARG A 38 -3.36 10.73 -2.31
N ALA A 39 -3.29 9.40 -2.44
CA ALA A 39 -2.00 8.71 -2.63
C ALA A 39 -1.28 9.20 -3.88
N CYS A 40 -2.00 9.38 -4.99
CA CYS A 40 -1.41 9.89 -6.24
C CYS A 40 -0.85 11.29 -6.05
N GLU A 41 -1.56 12.16 -5.34
CA GLU A 41 -1.10 13.52 -5.04
C GLU A 41 0.17 13.50 -4.19
N ILE A 42 0.23 12.63 -3.18
CA ILE A 42 1.40 12.50 -2.29
C ILE A 42 2.65 12.12 -3.09
N CYS A 43 2.51 11.23 -4.07
CA CYS A 43 3.64 10.82 -4.91
C CYS A 43 4.24 12.00 -5.68
N GLU A 44 3.44 13.02 -6.00
CA GLU A 44 3.94 14.25 -6.62
C GLU A 44 4.64 15.18 -5.63
N GLU A 45 4.18 15.16 -4.37
CA GLU A 45 4.67 16.07 -3.33
C GLU A 45 5.89 15.56 -2.59
N LYS A 46 6.01 14.24 -2.43
CA LYS A 46 7.03 13.59 -1.59
C LYS A 46 7.70 12.45 -2.32
N LYS A 47 8.96 12.20 -1.99
CA LYS A 47 9.67 11.02 -2.45
C LYS A 47 9.15 9.79 -1.69
N ILE A 48 8.48 8.89 -2.40
CA ILE A 48 7.97 7.65 -1.84
C ILE A 48 8.72 6.47 -2.46
N HIS A 49 9.12 5.52 -1.63
CA HIS A 49 9.83 4.30 -2.07
C HIS A 49 8.95 3.07 -2.02
N LEU A 50 8.00 3.02 -1.08
CA LEU A 50 7.12 1.88 -0.84
C LEU A 50 5.72 2.37 -0.52
N ILE A 51 4.70 1.73 -1.11
CA ILE A 51 3.30 2.00 -0.80
C ILE A 51 2.65 0.69 -0.34
N LEU A 52 1.94 0.76 0.79
CA LEU A 52 1.03 -0.29 1.23
C LEU A 52 -0.38 0.17 0.85
N MET A 53 -0.97 -0.48 -0.16
CA MET A 53 -2.20 -0.01 -0.80
C MET A 53 -3.35 -0.98 -0.57
N ASP A 54 -4.41 -0.49 0.11
CA ASP A 54 -5.66 -1.24 0.22
C ASP A 54 -6.37 -1.30 -1.14
N VAL A 55 -7.10 -2.38 -1.36
CA VAL A 55 -7.85 -2.58 -2.63
C VAL A 55 -8.99 -1.60 -2.76
N GLN A 56 -9.78 -1.42 -1.68
CA GLN A 56 -10.89 -0.47 -1.67
C GLN A 56 -10.66 0.54 -0.56
N THR A 57 -10.51 1.80 -0.92
CA THR A 57 -10.17 2.88 0.00
C THR A 57 -11.36 3.81 0.23
N ALA A 58 -11.14 4.93 0.97
CA ALA A 58 -12.19 5.89 1.29
C ALA A 58 -12.92 6.37 0.03
N HIS A 59 -14.21 6.64 0.17
CA HIS A 59 -15.09 7.11 -0.91
C HIS A 59 -15.21 6.11 -2.05
N ARG A 60 -15.01 4.81 -1.77
CA ARG A 60 -15.05 3.71 -2.75
C ARG A 60 -14.01 3.87 -3.86
N GLU A 61 -12.95 4.57 -3.59
CA GLU A 61 -11.85 4.71 -4.53
C GLU A 61 -11.13 3.37 -4.70
N ASN A 62 -10.74 3.07 -5.92
CA ASN A 62 -10.15 1.79 -6.28
C ASN A 62 -8.63 1.84 -6.12
N GLY A 63 -8.12 1.09 -5.14
CA GLY A 63 -6.67 1.01 -4.89
C GLY A 63 -5.90 0.43 -6.07
N LEU A 64 -6.45 -0.59 -6.74
CA LEU A 64 -5.76 -1.20 -7.89
C LEU A 64 -5.65 -0.24 -9.08
N ALA A 65 -6.66 0.60 -9.31
CA ALA A 65 -6.59 1.63 -10.33
C ALA A 65 -5.50 2.65 -10.00
N ALA A 66 -5.36 3.00 -8.72
CA ALA A 66 -4.29 3.88 -8.26
C ALA A 66 -2.91 3.25 -8.45
N VAL A 67 -2.77 1.95 -8.15
CA VAL A 67 -1.51 1.21 -8.38
C VAL A 67 -1.09 1.33 -9.83
N LYS A 68 -2.01 1.08 -10.76
CA LYS A 68 -1.72 1.15 -12.20
C LYS A 68 -1.24 2.55 -12.59
N LYS A 69 -1.96 3.57 -12.14
CA LYS A 69 -1.63 4.96 -12.43
C LYS A 69 -0.26 5.35 -11.87
N ILE A 70 0.01 5.00 -10.62
CA ILE A 70 1.28 5.32 -9.96
C ILE A 70 2.44 4.61 -10.65
N LYS A 71 2.27 3.32 -10.97
CA LYS A 71 3.31 2.54 -11.64
C LYS A 71 3.64 3.07 -13.04
N GLU A 72 2.68 3.61 -13.75
CA GLU A 72 2.91 4.20 -15.07
C GLU A 72 3.81 5.45 -14.97
N ILE A 73 3.64 6.24 -13.91
CA ILE A 73 4.39 7.49 -13.70
C ILE A 73 5.68 7.25 -12.92
N TYR A 74 5.63 6.40 -11.89
CA TYR A 74 6.72 6.15 -10.95
C TYR A 74 7.02 4.64 -10.88
N PRO A 75 7.58 4.04 -11.91
CA PRO A 75 7.76 2.57 -11.96
C PRO A 75 8.69 2.01 -10.90
N ASP A 76 9.54 2.84 -10.29
CA ASP A 76 10.48 2.40 -9.26
C ASP A 76 9.88 2.32 -7.86
N ILE A 77 8.67 2.86 -7.64
CA ILE A 77 8.00 2.74 -6.36
C ILE A 77 7.53 1.29 -6.20
N ARG A 78 7.97 0.63 -5.12
CA ARG A 78 7.48 -0.70 -4.79
C ARG A 78 6.07 -0.58 -4.20
N ILE A 79 5.13 -1.36 -4.71
CA ILE A 79 3.75 -1.33 -4.21
C ILE A 79 3.34 -2.74 -3.76
N VAL A 80 2.93 -2.84 -2.49
CA VAL A 80 2.36 -4.04 -1.90
C VAL A 80 0.87 -3.79 -1.71
N VAL A 81 0.04 -4.61 -2.34
CA VAL A 81 -1.41 -4.56 -2.16
C VAL A 81 -1.77 -5.24 -0.84
N VAL A 82 -2.55 -4.57 -0.01
CA VAL A 82 -2.97 -5.04 1.29
C VAL A 82 -4.46 -5.36 1.22
N THR A 83 -4.85 -6.59 1.50
CA THR A 83 -6.25 -7.01 1.35
C THR A 83 -6.67 -8.04 2.39
N SER A 84 -7.94 -8.00 2.78
CA SER A 84 -8.57 -9.04 3.59
C SER A 84 -9.35 -10.04 2.74
N LEU A 85 -9.43 -9.80 1.43
CA LEU A 85 -10.22 -10.63 0.53
C LEU A 85 -9.46 -11.89 0.15
N VAL A 86 -10.01 -13.06 0.50
CA VAL A 86 -9.51 -14.35 0.05
C VAL A 86 -10.30 -14.71 -1.21
N ASP A 87 -9.90 -14.12 -2.32
CA ASP A 87 -10.52 -14.34 -3.62
C ASP A 87 -9.41 -14.71 -4.59
N ALA A 88 -9.61 -15.82 -5.33
CA ALA A 88 -8.65 -16.27 -6.32
C ALA A 88 -8.35 -15.20 -7.38
N GLY A 89 -9.32 -14.34 -7.68
CA GLY A 89 -9.15 -13.29 -8.66
C GLY A 89 -8.32 -12.10 -8.18
N ILE A 90 -8.18 -11.88 -6.87
CA ILE A 90 -7.53 -10.68 -6.36
C ILE A 90 -6.03 -10.68 -6.66
N LEU A 91 -5.37 -11.82 -6.58
CA LEU A 91 -3.96 -11.92 -6.89
C LEU A 91 -3.69 -11.58 -8.35
N GLU A 92 -4.49 -12.10 -9.26
CA GLU A 92 -4.36 -11.80 -10.69
C GLU A 92 -4.65 -10.32 -10.99
N GLN A 93 -5.66 -9.75 -10.35
CA GLN A 93 -5.99 -8.34 -10.50
C GLN A 93 -4.86 -7.44 -9.98
N ALA A 94 -4.27 -7.79 -8.84
CA ALA A 94 -3.15 -7.03 -8.29
C ALA A 94 -1.94 -7.09 -9.24
N LYS A 95 -1.62 -8.27 -9.75
CA LYS A 95 -0.54 -8.42 -10.73
C LYS A 95 -0.79 -7.61 -12.00
N SER A 96 -2.02 -7.65 -12.51
CA SER A 96 -2.41 -6.92 -13.73
C SER A 96 -2.32 -5.41 -13.54
N SER A 97 -2.53 -4.92 -12.33
CA SER A 97 -2.39 -3.49 -12.02
C SER A 97 -0.93 -3.03 -11.94
N GLY A 98 0.01 -3.97 -11.82
CA GLY A 98 1.44 -3.68 -11.69
C GLY A 98 1.98 -3.75 -10.28
N ALA A 99 1.19 -4.23 -9.31
CA ALA A 99 1.66 -4.40 -7.94
C ALA A 99 2.81 -5.39 -7.88
N ASP A 100 3.77 -5.13 -7.00
CA ASP A 100 4.96 -5.97 -6.84
C ASP A 100 4.71 -7.16 -5.92
N SER A 101 3.80 -7.02 -4.97
CA SER A 101 3.47 -8.08 -4.02
C SER A 101 2.10 -7.86 -3.41
N LEU A 102 1.64 -8.83 -2.64
CA LEU A 102 0.35 -8.80 -1.97
C LEU A 102 0.51 -9.33 -0.55
N TRP A 103 -0.17 -8.69 0.40
CA TRP A 103 -0.18 -9.11 1.79
C TRP A 103 -1.61 -9.18 2.31
N TYR A 104 -1.93 -10.25 3.05
CA TYR A 104 -3.26 -10.42 3.64
C TYR A 104 -3.32 -9.84 5.04
N LYS A 105 -4.33 -9.02 5.31
CA LYS A 105 -4.51 -8.28 6.58
C LYS A 105 -4.65 -9.18 7.81
N ASP A 106 -5.05 -10.43 7.62
CA ASP A 106 -5.22 -11.39 8.72
C ASP A 106 -3.93 -12.12 9.09
N THR A 107 -2.82 -11.79 8.44
CA THR A 107 -1.52 -12.34 8.77
C THR A 107 -0.75 -11.40 9.71
N ASP A 108 0.50 -11.73 10.03
CA ASP A 108 1.24 -11.02 11.07
C ASP A 108 2.30 -10.06 10.50
N GLU A 109 2.93 -9.31 11.43
CA GLU A 109 4.00 -8.36 11.10
C GLU A 109 5.16 -9.03 10.39
N THR A 110 5.53 -10.25 10.80
CA THR A 110 6.65 -10.99 10.21
C THR A 110 6.43 -11.25 8.72
N THR A 111 5.20 -11.65 8.33
CA THR A 111 4.89 -11.89 6.92
C THR A 111 4.90 -10.59 6.11
N LEU A 112 4.47 -9.47 6.71
CA LEU A 112 4.56 -8.18 6.03
C LEU A 112 6.02 -7.80 5.77
N MET A 113 6.88 -7.97 6.78
CA MET A 113 8.31 -7.67 6.64
C MET A 113 8.99 -8.48 5.54
N GLN A 114 8.47 -9.68 5.24
CA GLN A 114 9.01 -10.53 4.18
C GLN A 114 8.70 -10.00 2.78
N VAL A 115 7.64 -9.21 2.61
CA VAL A 115 7.21 -8.74 1.28
C VAL A 115 7.53 -7.27 1.01
N ILE A 116 7.91 -6.54 2.02
CA ILE A 116 8.30 -5.13 1.83
C ILE A 116 9.81 -5.01 1.68
#